data_3e855551aa864d7cb213209a9beaf883
#
_entry.id   3e855551aa864d7cb213209a9beaf883
#
_cell.length_a   1.000
_cell.length_b   1.000
_cell.length_c   1.000
_cell.angle_alpha   90.00
_cell.angle_beta   90.00
_cell.angle_gamma   90.00
#
_symmetry.space_group_name_H-M   'P 1'
#
loop_
_entity.id
_entity.type
_entity.pdbx_description
1 polymer ?
#
loop_
_entity_poly.entity_id
_entity_poly.type
_entity_poly.pdbx_seq_one_letter_code
_entity_poly.pdbx_strand_id
1 'polypeptide(L)'
;MAYLWSLAAERSTKIKRDIYIVGHVVANDKFGELGKAIVIDDGSGGIELKIEGEDINSVVPLFSRVMLRCSGLNLGREGAKTVIGRAPTAEYVVDRIDMDDLLNYLTLVDCNTVPESERLTISAIDSHKMLHYVTLSNLQLVDNEQEMTWCDVDPQNRQEHLTTIRHFHDLCDTLCVVVDGACHYAGEKLPTHPCSLHGIVDWHDGDIALRISAYQLVEQQ
;
A
#
# COMPACT_ATOMS: atom_id res chain seq x y z
N MET A 1 -1.29 -11.88 -11.18
CA MET A 1 -0.81 -10.47 -11.27
C MET A 1 0.17 -10.25 -12.43
N ALA A 2 1.16 -11.10 -12.63
CA ALA A 2 2.21 -10.93 -13.64
C ALA A 2 1.73 -10.58 -15.08
N TYR A 3 0.60 -11.14 -15.52
CA TYR A 3 0.03 -10.81 -16.82
C TYR A 3 -0.42 -9.33 -16.92
N LEU A 4 -1.04 -8.79 -15.88
CA LEU A 4 -1.43 -7.37 -15.86
C LEU A 4 -0.21 -6.46 -15.86
N TRP A 5 0.83 -6.82 -15.13
CA TRP A 5 2.09 -6.06 -15.14
C TRP A 5 2.72 -5.98 -16.52
N SER A 6 2.64 -7.08 -17.29
CA SER A 6 3.17 -7.10 -18.68
C SER A 6 2.37 -6.21 -19.64
N LEU A 7 1.14 -5.86 -19.29
CA LEU A 7 0.28 -4.96 -20.08
C LEU A 7 0.37 -3.51 -19.63
N ALA A 8 0.85 -3.27 -18.39
CA ALA A 8 0.93 -1.93 -17.83
C ALA A 8 2.04 -1.13 -18.51
N ALA A 9 1.67 0.04 -19.01
CA ALA A 9 2.57 1.01 -19.63
C ALA A 9 2.48 2.35 -18.89
N GLU A 10 3.39 3.27 -19.17
CA GLU A 10 3.32 4.64 -18.63
C GLU A 10 2.06 5.37 -19.07
N ARG A 11 1.46 4.94 -20.16
CA ARG A 11 0.17 5.48 -20.64
C ARG A 11 -0.96 4.53 -20.30
N SER A 12 -2.11 5.14 -20.06
CA SER A 12 -3.36 4.41 -19.80
C SER A 12 -3.71 3.44 -20.93
N THR A 13 -4.00 2.20 -20.57
CA THR A 13 -4.39 1.14 -21.50
C THR A 13 -5.70 0.49 -21.04
N LYS A 14 -6.72 0.55 -21.89
CA LYS A 14 -8.02 -0.09 -21.59
C LYS A 14 -7.92 -1.60 -21.66
N ILE A 15 -8.37 -2.28 -20.61
CA ILE A 15 -8.47 -3.74 -20.56
C ILE A 15 -9.73 -4.18 -21.31
N LYS A 16 -9.54 -4.79 -22.49
CA LYS A 16 -10.64 -5.25 -23.36
C LYS A 16 -10.99 -6.73 -23.13
N ARG A 17 -10.04 -7.49 -22.57
CA ARG A 17 -10.23 -8.92 -22.32
C ARG A 17 -10.98 -9.12 -21.02
N ASP A 18 -11.70 -10.24 -20.94
CA ASP A 18 -12.38 -10.64 -19.70
C ASP A 18 -11.38 -11.27 -18.75
N ILE A 19 -10.77 -10.44 -17.92
CA ILE A 19 -9.71 -10.78 -16.96
C ILE A 19 -10.26 -10.59 -15.56
N TYR A 20 -10.06 -11.60 -14.74
CA TYR A 20 -10.33 -11.56 -13.30
C TYR A 20 -9.05 -11.80 -12.54
N ILE A 21 -8.86 -11.08 -11.46
CA ILE A 21 -7.81 -11.36 -10.45
C ILE A 21 -8.49 -11.69 -9.13
N VAL A 22 -7.91 -12.66 -8.43
CA VAL A 22 -8.34 -13.03 -7.08
C VAL A 22 -7.14 -12.87 -6.17
N GLY A 23 -7.28 -12.08 -5.12
CA GLY A 23 -6.21 -11.79 -4.17
C GLY A 23 -6.75 -11.28 -2.85
N HIS A 24 -5.87 -10.87 -1.96
CA HIS A 24 -6.23 -10.25 -0.70
C HIS A 24 -6.01 -8.74 -0.76
N VAL A 25 -6.87 -7.99 -0.10
CA VAL A 25 -6.67 -6.56 0.14
C VAL A 25 -5.62 -6.42 1.22
N VAL A 26 -4.41 -6.01 0.84
CA VAL A 26 -3.25 -5.95 1.74
C VAL A 26 -2.94 -4.54 2.23
N ALA A 27 -3.58 -3.53 1.65
CA ALA A 27 -3.56 -2.15 2.15
C ALA A 27 -4.85 -1.43 1.75
N ASN A 28 -5.36 -0.59 2.64
CA ASN A 28 -6.49 0.31 2.44
C ASN A 28 -6.43 1.45 3.48
N ASP A 29 -7.53 2.17 3.67
CA ASP A 29 -7.64 3.30 4.58
C ASP A 29 -7.90 2.94 6.05
N LYS A 30 -7.87 1.67 6.44
CA LYS A 30 -8.19 1.20 7.81
C LYS A 30 -7.41 1.93 8.89
N PHE A 31 -6.14 2.21 8.65
CA PHE A 31 -5.27 2.92 9.58
C PHE A 31 -4.92 4.34 9.10
N GLY A 32 -5.53 4.80 7.99
CA GLY A 32 -5.25 6.09 7.38
C GLY A 32 -4.00 6.12 6.49
N GLU A 33 -3.36 4.97 6.25
CA GLU A 33 -2.11 4.91 5.47
C GLU A 33 -2.29 5.01 3.97
N LEU A 34 -3.41 4.52 3.45
CA LEU A 34 -3.68 4.52 2.02
C LEU A 34 -5.11 5.02 1.77
N GLY A 35 -5.25 6.33 1.65
CA GLY A 35 -6.53 6.93 1.29
C GLY A 35 -6.83 6.76 -0.21
N LYS A 36 -8.12 6.64 -0.54
CA LYS A 36 -8.63 6.63 -1.93
C LYS A 36 -8.07 5.53 -2.84
N ALA A 37 -7.61 4.44 -2.25
CA ALA A 37 -7.14 3.26 -2.97
C ALA A 37 -7.17 2.01 -2.09
N ILE A 38 -7.09 0.84 -2.74
CA ILE A 38 -6.74 -0.42 -2.10
C ILE A 38 -5.63 -1.09 -2.87
N VAL A 39 -4.82 -1.89 -2.19
CA VAL A 39 -3.84 -2.78 -2.84
C VAL A 39 -4.34 -4.20 -2.74
N ILE A 40 -4.43 -4.86 -3.90
CA ILE A 40 -4.78 -6.29 -4.01
C ILE A 40 -3.53 -7.07 -4.38
N ASP A 41 -3.18 -8.06 -3.58
CA ASP A 41 -2.05 -8.97 -3.80
C ASP A 41 -2.56 -10.40 -3.95
N ASP A 42 -2.11 -11.11 -5.00
CA ASP A 42 -2.47 -12.49 -5.30
C ASP A 42 -1.37 -13.51 -4.89
N GLY A 43 -0.35 -13.04 -4.15
CA GLY A 43 0.83 -13.82 -3.76
C GLY A 43 1.95 -13.81 -4.80
N SER A 44 1.69 -13.37 -6.05
CA SER A 44 2.73 -13.11 -7.06
C SER A 44 3.09 -11.63 -7.16
N GLY A 45 2.40 -10.78 -6.41
CA GLY A 45 2.60 -9.33 -6.28
C GLY A 45 1.29 -8.55 -6.29
N GLY A 46 1.39 -7.22 -6.16
CA GLY A 46 0.25 -6.33 -5.94
C GLY A 46 -0.15 -5.47 -7.15
N ILE A 47 -1.36 -4.94 -7.07
CA ILE A 47 -1.89 -3.90 -7.94
C ILE A 47 -2.68 -2.89 -7.10
N GLU A 48 -2.55 -1.61 -7.39
CA GLU A 48 -3.29 -0.56 -6.71
C GLU A 48 -4.56 -0.21 -7.48
N LEU A 49 -5.73 -0.44 -6.87
CA LEU A 49 -7.03 -0.03 -7.39
C LEU A 49 -7.40 1.35 -6.85
N LYS A 50 -7.53 2.32 -7.73
CA LYS A 50 -7.89 3.71 -7.38
C LYS A 50 -9.39 3.83 -7.13
N ILE A 51 -9.77 4.40 -5.97
CA ILE A 51 -11.16 4.52 -5.52
C ILE A 51 -11.42 5.96 -5.10
N GLU A 52 -12.57 6.53 -5.47
CA GLU A 52 -13.05 7.82 -4.96
C GLU A 52 -14.09 7.56 -3.88
N GLY A 53 -13.71 7.83 -2.64
CA GLY A 53 -14.56 7.63 -1.47
C GLY A 53 -13.75 7.70 -0.20
N GLU A 54 -14.46 7.61 0.92
CA GLU A 54 -13.91 7.56 2.28
C GLU A 54 -14.42 6.30 2.96
N ASP A 55 -13.73 5.85 4.01
CA ASP A 55 -14.09 4.63 4.78
C ASP A 55 -14.23 3.39 3.89
N ILE A 56 -13.26 3.23 2.97
CA ILE A 56 -13.20 2.10 2.05
C ILE A 56 -13.17 0.78 2.82
N ASN A 57 -12.51 0.77 3.98
CA ASN A 57 -12.40 -0.41 4.83
C ASN A 57 -13.75 -0.94 5.32
N SER A 58 -14.78 -0.11 5.43
CA SER A 58 -16.13 -0.58 5.81
C SER A 58 -16.79 -1.41 4.72
N VAL A 59 -16.46 -1.15 3.46
CA VAL A 59 -17.01 -1.85 2.27
C VAL A 59 -16.09 -2.98 1.83
N VAL A 60 -14.79 -2.74 1.87
CA VAL A 60 -13.74 -3.67 1.45
C VAL A 60 -12.72 -3.81 2.59
N PRO A 61 -12.99 -4.67 3.58
CA PRO A 61 -12.14 -4.80 4.76
C PRO A 61 -10.70 -5.22 4.42
N LEU A 62 -9.74 -4.67 5.17
CA LEU A 62 -8.36 -5.08 5.12
C LEU A 62 -8.26 -6.60 5.33
N PHE A 63 -7.45 -7.26 4.52
CA PHE A 63 -7.23 -8.71 4.44
C PHE A 63 -8.39 -9.52 3.86
N SER A 64 -9.52 -8.89 3.49
CA SER A 64 -10.54 -9.61 2.76
C SER A 64 -9.99 -10.17 1.44
N ARG A 65 -10.45 -11.38 1.09
CA ARG A 65 -10.19 -11.97 -0.22
C ARG A 65 -11.23 -11.45 -1.20
N VAL A 66 -10.76 -10.91 -2.31
CA VAL A 66 -11.59 -10.27 -3.32
C VAL A 66 -11.36 -10.85 -4.71
N MET A 67 -12.37 -10.73 -5.57
CA MET A 67 -12.26 -10.97 -7.00
C MET A 67 -12.52 -9.65 -7.72
N LEU A 68 -11.53 -9.15 -8.46
CA LEU A 68 -11.65 -7.95 -9.29
C LEU A 68 -11.84 -8.32 -10.76
N ARG A 69 -12.94 -7.86 -11.34
CA ARG A 69 -13.16 -7.90 -12.79
C ARG A 69 -12.46 -6.69 -13.42
N CYS A 70 -11.38 -6.94 -14.15
CA CYS A 70 -10.57 -5.89 -14.77
C CYS A 70 -11.14 -5.38 -16.10
N SER A 71 -12.01 -6.15 -16.73
CA SER A 71 -12.61 -5.82 -18.03
C SER A 71 -13.35 -4.48 -17.98
N GLY A 72 -13.02 -3.59 -18.91
CA GLY A 72 -13.59 -2.25 -19.00
C GLY A 72 -12.82 -1.19 -18.24
N LEU A 73 -11.98 -1.56 -17.26
CA LEU A 73 -11.08 -0.67 -16.55
C LEU A 73 -9.83 -0.34 -17.40
N ASN A 74 -9.13 0.68 -16.96
CA ASN A 74 -7.86 1.10 -17.51
C ASN A 74 -6.73 0.73 -16.56
N LEU A 75 -5.59 0.38 -17.15
CA LEU A 75 -4.37 -0.03 -16.48
C LEU A 75 -3.23 0.90 -16.88
N GLY A 76 -2.31 1.19 -15.97
CA GLY A 76 -1.10 1.94 -16.28
C GLY A 76 -0.07 1.89 -15.15
N ARG A 77 0.94 2.75 -15.23
CA ARG A 77 1.99 2.85 -14.22
C ARG A 77 2.06 4.25 -13.63
N GLU A 78 2.17 4.33 -12.32
CA GLU A 78 2.51 5.54 -11.56
C GLU A 78 3.85 5.28 -10.86
N GLY A 79 4.94 5.81 -11.41
CA GLY A 79 6.28 5.42 -10.99
C GLY A 79 6.51 3.91 -11.23
N ALA A 80 6.94 3.20 -10.21
CA ALA A 80 7.12 1.74 -10.29
C ALA A 80 5.82 0.95 -10.04
N LYS A 81 4.73 1.60 -9.57
CA LYS A 81 3.46 0.94 -9.23
C LYS A 81 2.61 0.67 -10.47
N THR A 82 1.99 -0.51 -10.49
CA THR A 82 0.92 -0.81 -11.43
C THR A 82 -0.41 -0.39 -10.81
N VAL A 83 -1.14 0.49 -11.51
CA VAL A 83 -2.40 1.07 -11.06
C VAL A 83 -3.53 0.69 -12.01
N ILE A 84 -4.74 0.50 -11.45
CA ILE A 84 -5.95 0.19 -12.21
C ILE A 84 -7.10 1.09 -11.73
N GLY A 85 -7.94 1.54 -12.66
CA GLY A 85 -9.06 2.42 -12.36
C GLY A 85 -9.92 2.67 -13.59
N ARG A 86 -10.65 3.77 -13.61
CA ARG A 86 -11.45 4.24 -14.76
C ARG A 86 -10.56 4.83 -15.85
N ALA A 87 -11.14 5.03 -17.01
CA ALA A 87 -10.46 5.75 -18.10
C ALA A 87 -10.15 7.19 -17.64
N PRO A 88 -8.91 7.67 -17.82
CA PRO A 88 -8.52 9.00 -17.35
C PRO A 88 -9.27 10.10 -18.12
N THR A 89 -9.71 11.11 -17.38
CA THR A 89 -10.34 12.32 -17.91
C THR A 89 -9.40 13.51 -17.93
N ALA A 90 -8.25 13.41 -17.27
CA ALA A 90 -7.22 14.45 -17.17
C ALA A 90 -5.81 13.84 -17.33
N GLU A 91 -4.81 14.49 -16.76
CA GLU A 91 -3.39 14.08 -16.86
C GLU A 91 -3.01 12.84 -16.04
N TYR A 92 -3.96 12.22 -15.34
CA TYR A 92 -3.74 11.01 -14.57
C TYR A 92 -3.60 9.78 -15.47
N VAL A 93 -2.92 8.78 -14.97
CA VAL A 93 -2.78 7.50 -15.67
C VAL A 93 -4.10 6.74 -15.68
N VAL A 94 -4.84 6.78 -14.57
CA VAL A 94 -6.19 6.27 -14.42
C VAL A 94 -6.99 7.19 -13.50
N ASP A 95 -8.30 7.28 -13.71
CA ASP A 95 -9.20 7.93 -12.77
C ASP A 95 -9.68 6.93 -11.73
N ARG A 96 -10.17 7.45 -10.60
CA ARG A 96 -10.72 6.66 -9.51
C ARG A 96 -12.09 6.07 -9.86
N ILE A 97 -12.40 4.91 -9.32
CA ILE A 97 -13.73 4.32 -9.37
C ILE A 97 -14.55 4.91 -8.23
N ASP A 98 -15.73 5.44 -8.50
CA ASP A 98 -16.63 5.90 -7.45
C ASP A 98 -17.02 4.73 -6.54
N MET A 99 -17.15 4.98 -5.23
CA MET A 99 -17.52 3.96 -4.25
C MET A 99 -18.82 3.23 -4.61
N ASP A 100 -19.82 3.95 -5.15
CA ASP A 100 -21.10 3.39 -5.56
C ASP A 100 -20.97 2.40 -6.73
N ASP A 101 -19.95 2.56 -7.56
CA ASP A 101 -19.67 1.68 -8.70
C ASP A 101 -18.69 0.55 -8.37
N LEU A 102 -18.02 0.61 -7.21
CA LEU A 102 -16.96 -0.32 -6.85
C LEU A 102 -17.40 -1.78 -6.91
N LEU A 103 -18.57 -2.10 -6.36
CA LEU A 103 -19.11 -3.46 -6.32
C LEU A 103 -19.55 -3.98 -7.70
N ASN A 104 -19.60 -3.13 -8.74
CA ASN A 104 -19.78 -3.58 -10.12
C ASN A 104 -18.51 -4.28 -10.67
N TYR A 105 -17.37 -4.00 -10.09
CA TYR A 105 -16.06 -4.55 -10.49
C TYR A 105 -15.48 -5.51 -9.47
N LEU A 106 -15.75 -5.30 -8.17
CA LEU A 106 -15.13 -6.02 -7.07
C LEU A 106 -16.16 -6.82 -6.30
N THR A 107 -15.87 -8.10 -6.09
CA THR A 107 -16.69 -9.03 -5.30
C THR A 107 -15.90 -9.52 -4.10
N LEU A 108 -16.48 -9.41 -2.90
CA LEU A 108 -15.92 -10.03 -1.69
C LEU A 108 -16.10 -11.54 -1.77
N VAL A 109 -15.02 -12.29 -1.58
CA VAL A 109 -15.02 -13.77 -1.60
C VAL A 109 -14.97 -14.32 -0.18
N ASP A 110 -14.10 -13.75 0.68
CA ASP A 110 -13.94 -14.14 2.08
C ASP A 110 -13.36 -12.96 2.87
N CYS A 111 -13.71 -12.84 4.16
CA CYS A 111 -13.26 -11.75 5.03
C CYS A 111 -12.53 -12.25 6.28
N ASN A 112 -12.26 -13.55 6.40
CA ASN A 112 -11.85 -14.17 7.67
C ASN A 112 -10.37 -14.63 7.70
N THR A 113 -9.65 -14.53 6.59
CA THR A 113 -8.30 -15.07 6.48
C THR A 113 -7.28 -13.95 6.29
N VAL A 114 -6.41 -13.73 7.27
CA VAL A 114 -5.24 -12.84 7.11
C VAL A 114 -4.28 -13.51 6.14
N PRO A 115 -3.88 -12.85 5.05
CA PRO A 115 -2.93 -13.42 4.11
C PRO A 115 -1.55 -13.61 4.76
N GLU A 116 -0.83 -14.64 4.34
CA GLU A 116 0.56 -14.82 4.70
C GLU A 116 1.41 -13.77 3.96
N SER A 117 2.24 -13.04 4.70
CA SER A 117 3.19 -12.08 4.14
C SER A 117 4.51 -12.78 3.77
N GLU A 118 5.13 -12.33 2.69
CA GLU A 118 6.49 -12.79 2.36
C GLU A 118 7.49 -12.19 3.35
N ARG A 119 8.29 -13.04 4.00
CA ARG A 119 9.36 -12.58 4.91
C ARG A 119 10.61 -12.26 4.11
N LEU A 120 11.06 -11.02 4.21
CA LEU A 120 12.22 -10.50 3.47
C LEU A 120 13.23 -9.84 4.40
N THR A 121 14.46 -9.70 3.91
CA THR A 121 15.46 -8.73 4.38
C THR A 121 15.33 -7.44 3.56
N ILE A 122 15.87 -6.33 4.04
CA ILE A 122 15.86 -5.05 3.29
C ILE A 122 16.54 -5.24 1.92
N SER A 123 17.67 -5.95 1.86
CA SER A 123 18.41 -6.24 0.63
C SER A 123 17.64 -7.07 -0.43
N ALA A 124 16.59 -7.77 0.00
CA ALA A 124 15.75 -8.56 -0.91
C ALA A 124 14.57 -7.76 -1.51
N ILE A 125 14.42 -6.51 -1.11
CA ILE A 125 13.38 -5.63 -1.65
C ILE A 125 13.88 -4.99 -2.93
N ASP A 126 13.15 -5.20 -4.02
CA ASP A 126 13.41 -4.59 -5.32
C ASP A 126 12.10 -4.20 -6.02
N SER A 127 12.20 -3.69 -7.24
CA SER A 127 11.03 -3.26 -8.03
C SER A 127 10.08 -4.40 -8.41
N HIS A 128 10.51 -5.68 -8.36
CA HIS A 128 9.64 -6.83 -8.61
C HIS A 128 8.73 -7.13 -7.41
N LYS A 129 9.05 -6.58 -6.24
CA LYS A 129 8.24 -6.69 -5.03
C LYS A 129 7.22 -5.54 -4.87
N MET A 130 7.11 -4.67 -5.85
CA MET A 130 6.21 -3.51 -5.77
C MET A 130 4.77 -3.92 -5.44
N LEU A 131 4.19 -3.26 -4.43
CA LEU A 131 2.85 -3.51 -3.90
C LEU A 131 2.64 -4.92 -3.30
N HIS A 132 3.72 -5.69 -3.11
CA HIS A 132 3.65 -7.00 -2.48
C HIS A 132 3.60 -6.87 -0.95
N TYR A 133 2.80 -7.73 -0.30
CA TYR A 133 2.66 -7.76 1.15
C TYR A 133 3.83 -8.51 1.79
N VAL A 134 4.61 -7.79 2.58
CA VAL A 134 5.86 -8.27 3.14
C VAL A 134 5.93 -8.08 4.66
N THR A 135 6.78 -8.87 5.29
CA THR A 135 7.21 -8.71 6.67
C THR A 135 8.72 -8.54 6.72
N LEU A 136 9.16 -7.48 7.37
CA LEU A 136 10.56 -7.22 7.71
C LEU A 136 10.72 -7.32 9.22
N SER A 137 11.66 -8.14 9.67
CA SER A 137 11.86 -8.39 11.10
C SER A 137 13.24 -7.91 11.57
N ASN A 138 13.38 -7.73 12.90
CA ASN A 138 14.61 -7.22 13.53
C ASN A 138 15.04 -5.84 13.04
N LEU A 139 14.07 -5.01 12.66
CA LEU A 139 14.33 -3.64 12.25
C LEU A 139 14.59 -2.75 13.46
N GLN A 140 15.56 -1.88 13.35
CA GLN A 140 15.87 -0.85 14.32
C GLN A 140 15.81 0.52 13.66
N LEU A 141 15.39 1.53 14.42
CA LEU A 141 15.47 2.91 13.98
C LEU A 141 16.92 3.36 13.88
N VAL A 142 17.21 4.26 12.94
CA VAL A 142 18.48 4.96 12.93
C VAL A 142 18.59 5.88 14.17
N ASP A 143 19.81 6.07 14.69
CA ASP A 143 20.04 6.71 16.00
C ASP A 143 19.44 8.12 16.14
N ASN A 144 19.38 8.90 15.07
CA ASN A 144 18.86 10.26 15.09
C ASN A 144 17.32 10.34 15.08
N GLU A 145 16.61 9.24 14.93
CA GLU A 145 15.13 9.19 14.93
C GLU A 145 14.56 8.64 16.24
N GLN A 146 15.40 8.25 17.18
CA GLN A 146 14.97 7.82 18.51
C GLN A 146 14.23 8.97 19.23
N GLU A 147 13.19 8.63 20.01
CA GLU A 147 12.30 9.56 20.71
C GLU A 147 11.34 10.37 19.81
N MET A 148 11.35 10.18 18.50
CA MET A 148 10.39 10.79 17.57
C MET A 148 9.04 10.08 17.57
N THR A 149 8.05 10.69 16.93
CA THR A 149 6.77 10.09 16.61
C THR A 149 6.76 9.57 15.17
N TRP A 150 5.77 8.74 14.81
CA TRP A 150 5.67 8.22 13.44
C TRP A 150 5.63 9.33 12.40
N CYS A 151 4.87 10.40 12.66
CA CYS A 151 4.84 11.56 11.78
C CYS A 151 5.28 12.83 12.51
N ASP A 152 5.86 13.75 11.77
CA ASP A 152 6.19 15.09 12.26
C ASP A 152 4.91 15.92 12.32
N VAL A 153 4.85 16.80 13.34
CA VAL A 153 3.74 17.75 13.50
C VAL A 153 3.92 18.89 12.50
N ASP A 154 2.84 19.29 11.83
CA ASP A 154 2.87 20.46 10.96
C ASP A 154 3.21 21.73 11.78
N PRO A 155 4.32 22.45 11.47
CA PRO A 155 4.73 23.64 12.18
C PRO A 155 3.70 24.78 12.04
N GLN A 156 2.86 24.75 10.99
CA GLN A 156 1.83 25.76 10.74
C GLN A 156 0.49 25.41 11.41
N ASN A 157 0.19 24.11 11.51
CA ASN A 157 -1.01 23.60 12.18
C ASN A 157 -0.65 22.44 13.10
N ARG A 158 -0.41 22.72 14.37
CA ARG A 158 0.01 21.71 15.37
C ARG A 158 -1.02 20.60 15.66
N GLN A 159 -2.19 20.66 15.06
CA GLN A 159 -3.22 19.62 15.15
C GLN A 159 -3.12 18.61 14.01
N GLU A 160 -2.29 18.89 13.01
CA GLU A 160 -2.09 18.04 11.85
C GLU A 160 -0.66 17.47 11.83
N HIS A 161 -0.53 16.32 11.21
CA HIS A 161 0.76 15.68 10.97
C HIS A 161 1.09 15.70 9.48
N LEU A 162 2.37 15.77 9.18
CA LEU A 162 2.88 15.70 7.81
C LEU A 162 3.16 14.24 7.43
N THR A 163 2.95 13.90 6.17
CA THR A 163 3.51 12.64 5.64
C THR A 163 5.02 12.66 5.87
N THR A 164 5.52 11.64 6.54
CA THR A 164 6.90 11.60 7.04
C THR A 164 7.60 10.33 6.60
N ILE A 165 8.89 10.44 6.34
CA ILE A 165 9.75 9.29 6.07
C ILE A 165 10.53 8.98 7.35
N ARG A 166 10.49 7.71 7.79
CA ARG A 166 11.32 7.19 8.88
C ARG A 166 12.30 6.16 8.35
N HIS A 167 13.47 6.07 8.93
CA HIS A 167 14.53 5.20 8.48
C HIS A 167 14.74 4.05 9.45
N PHE A 168 14.63 2.84 8.93
CA PHE A 168 14.90 1.61 9.67
C PHE A 168 16.05 0.85 9.01
N HIS A 169 16.81 0.10 9.80
CA HIS A 169 17.90 -0.73 9.31
C HIS A 169 17.81 -2.16 9.89
N ASP A 170 18.40 -3.13 9.17
CA ASP A 170 18.49 -4.54 9.57
C ASP A 170 19.94 -4.98 9.85
N LEU A 171 20.81 -4.05 10.28
CA LEU A 171 22.26 -4.19 10.46
C LEU A 171 23.09 -4.07 9.17
N CYS A 172 22.54 -4.37 7.99
CA CYS A 172 23.25 -4.35 6.71
C CYS A 172 22.81 -3.17 5.85
N ASP A 173 21.52 -2.97 5.77
CA ASP A 173 20.88 -2.03 4.84
C ASP A 173 19.90 -1.12 5.58
N THR A 174 19.56 0.01 4.96
CA THR A 174 18.57 0.97 5.47
C THR A 174 17.40 1.06 4.51
N LEU A 175 16.19 1.17 5.04
CA LEU A 175 14.94 1.29 4.31
C LEU A 175 14.18 2.53 4.76
N CYS A 176 13.61 3.26 3.80
CA CYS A 176 12.62 4.29 4.03
C CYS A 176 11.26 3.66 4.35
N VAL A 177 10.64 4.10 5.44
CA VAL A 177 9.26 3.77 5.80
C VAL A 177 8.44 5.04 5.67
N VAL A 178 7.50 5.06 4.73
CA VAL A 178 6.62 6.21 4.49
C VAL A 178 5.38 6.06 5.34
N VAL A 179 5.09 7.07 6.14
CA VAL A 179 3.93 7.13 7.02
C VAL A 179 3.08 8.34 6.64
N ASP A 180 1.81 8.13 6.34
CA ASP A 180 0.90 9.21 5.99
C ASP A 180 0.52 10.02 7.24
N GLY A 181 0.51 11.35 7.13
CA GLY A 181 0.12 12.24 8.23
C GLY A 181 -1.32 12.05 8.71
N ALA A 182 -2.19 11.47 7.88
CA ALA A 182 -3.56 11.13 8.22
C ALA A 182 -3.70 9.79 8.96
N CYS A 183 -2.61 9.03 9.15
CA CYS A 183 -2.69 7.74 9.83
C CYS A 183 -3.04 7.88 11.32
N HIS A 184 -3.77 6.91 11.85
CA HIS A 184 -4.30 6.95 13.21
C HIS A 184 -3.22 6.95 14.30
N TYR A 185 -2.02 6.47 13.99
CA TYR A 185 -0.87 6.39 14.89
C TYR A 185 0.21 7.45 14.63
N ALA A 186 -0.08 8.48 13.79
CA ALA A 186 0.88 9.52 13.41
C ALA A 186 1.61 10.15 14.63
N GLY A 187 0.89 10.40 15.72
CA GLY A 187 1.43 10.98 16.95
C GLY A 187 1.99 9.98 17.94
N GLU A 188 1.96 8.68 17.67
CA GLU A 188 2.53 7.67 18.55
C GLU A 188 4.05 7.66 18.46
N LYS A 189 4.73 7.30 19.56
CA LYS A 189 6.18 7.17 19.57
C LYS A 189 6.65 5.99 18.74
N LEU A 190 7.77 6.18 18.07
CA LEU A 190 8.48 5.14 17.36
C LEU A 190 8.98 4.04 18.29
N PRO A 191 9.12 2.79 17.82
CA PRO A 191 9.62 1.69 18.64
C PRO A 191 11.06 1.93 19.08
N THR A 192 11.35 1.75 20.36
CA THR A 192 12.69 1.93 20.96
C THR A 192 13.51 0.63 20.96
N HIS A 193 12.92 -0.48 20.57
CA HIS A 193 13.53 -1.81 20.50
C HIS A 193 13.38 -2.37 19.09
N PRO A 194 14.13 -3.40 18.73
CA PRO A 194 13.94 -4.08 17.45
C PRO A 194 12.48 -4.50 17.26
N CYS A 195 11.94 -4.25 16.09
CA CYS A 195 10.54 -4.55 15.78
C CYS A 195 10.39 -5.28 14.45
N SER A 196 9.19 -5.76 14.17
CA SER A 196 8.78 -6.25 12.87
C SER A 196 7.76 -5.30 12.26
N LEU A 197 7.92 -4.98 10.97
CA LEU A 197 6.98 -4.18 10.22
C LEU A 197 6.28 -5.05 9.17
N HIS A 198 4.95 -4.90 9.09
CA HIS A 198 4.11 -5.57 8.11
C HIS A 198 3.51 -4.52 7.19
N GLY A 199 3.75 -4.63 5.90
CA GLY A 199 3.31 -3.61 4.96
C GLY A 199 3.47 -4.02 3.52
N ILE A 200 3.31 -3.06 2.64
CA ILE A 200 3.53 -3.20 1.20
C ILE A 200 4.81 -2.49 0.80
N VAL A 201 5.50 -3.06 -0.19
CA VAL A 201 6.57 -2.35 -0.88
C VAL A 201 5.93 -1.24 -1.72
N ASP A 202 6.26 0.00 -1.44
CA ASP A 202 5.68 1.18 -2.09
C ASP A 202 6.72 1.97 -2.86
N TRP A 203 6.27 2.92 -3.67
CA TRP A 203 7.09 3.86 -4.42
C TRP A 203 6.78 5.27 -3.93
N HIS A 204 7.79 5.95 -3.43
CA HIS A 204 7.67 7.31 -2.91
C HIS A 204 8.84 8.17 -3.36
N ASP A 205 8.56 9.32 -3.94
CA ASP A 205 9.53 10.33 -4.40
C ASP A 205 10.71 9.80 -5.24
N GLY A 206 10.49 8.75 -6.00
CA GLY A 206 11.52 8.19 -6.89
C GLY A 206 12.24 6.98 -6.32
N ASP A 207 11.95 6.59 -5.07
CA ASP A 207 12.62 5.50 -4.37
C ASP A 207 11.64 4.41 -3.88
N ILE A 208 12.20 3.23 -3.63
CA ILE A 208 11.47 2.13 -2.98
C ILE A 208 11.37 2.42 -1.49
N ALA A 209 10.17 2.26 -0.96
CA ALA A 209 9.88 2.42 0.46
C ALA A 209 8.98 1.29 0.98
N LEU A 210 8.85 1.15 2.28
CA LEU A 210 7.79 0.37 2.91
C LEU A 210 6.67 1.31 3.33
N ARG A 211 5.42 0.90 3.10
CA ARG A 211 4.23 1.50 3.71
C ARG A 211 3.59 0.49 4.64
N ILE A 212 3.43 0.85 5.91
CA ILE A 212 2.79 -0.02 6.90
C ILE A 212 1.33 -0.19 6.53
N SER A 213 0.84 -1.41 6.43
CA SER A 213 -0.57 -1.71 6.11
C SER A 213 -1.32 -2.41 7.25
N ALA A 214 -0.58 -2.95 8.22
CA ALA A 214 -1.13 -3.67 9.35
C ALA A 214 -0.47 -3.21 10.65
N TYR A 215 -0.70 -1.96 11.05
CA TYR A 215 -0.05 -1.34 12.21
C TYR A 215 -0.22 -2.14 13.50
N GLN A 216 -1.37 -2.75 13.70
CA GLN A 216 -1.61 -3.62 14.88
C GLN A 216 -0.69 -4.85 14.96
N LEU A 217 -0.01 -5.20 13.86
CA LEU A 217 0.94 -6.32 13.78
C LEU A 217 2.40 -5.85 13.90
N VAL A 218 2.65 -4.57 14.21
CA VAL A 218 4.00 -4.09 14.55
C VAL A 218 4.38 -4.72 15.88
N GLU A 219 5.24 -5.73 15.83
CA GLU A 219 5.70 -6.46 17.00
C GLU A 219 6.99 -5.84 17.51
N GLN A 220 7.01 -5.44 18.79
CA GLN A 220 8.25 -5.10 19.50
C GLN A 220 8.80 -6.40 20.08
N GLN A 221 10.00 -6.75 19.70
CA GLN A 221 10.71 -7.94 20.18
C GLN A 221 11.47 -7.66 21.47
#